data_3cac491f543b4c9d95bd37204703edc3
#
_entry.id   3cac491f543b4c9d95bd37204703edc3
#
_cell.length_a   1.000
_cell.length_b   1.000
_cell.length_c   1.000
_cell.angle_alpha   90.00
_cell.angle_beta   90.00
_cell.angle_gamma   90.00
#
_symmetry.space_group_name_H-M   'P 1'
#
loop_
_entity.id
_entity.type
_entity.pdbx_description
1 polymer ?
#
loop_
_entity_poly.entity_id
_entity_poly.type
_entity_poly.pdbx_seq_one_letter_code
_entity_poly.pdbx_strand_id
1 'polypeptide(L)'
;MMKNEFENLIHGSVTDEEYELIETVYMWHPAIRNTSGKEEVAELYKSFGIIIFKDMYPRAMKLKEIDEEIRSLNRAKDSLIAKRERLKRA
;
A
#
# COMPACT_ATOMS: atom_id res chain seq x y z
N MET A 1 -0.24 -8.48 6.10
CA MET A 1 0.29 -8.38 7.48
C MET A 1 -0.78 -7.78 8.37
N MET A 2 -0.88 -8.24 9.60
CA MET A 2 -1.82 -7.69 10.58
C MET A 2 -1.05 -6.99 11.71
N LYS A 3 -1.72 -6.07 12.39
CA LYS A 3 -1.09 -5.28 13.46
C LYS A 3 -0.48 -6.17 14.55
N ASN A 4 -1.22 -7.18 15.00
CA ASN A 4 -0.74 -8.11 16.02
C ASN A 4 0.50 -8.87 15.58
N GLU A 5 0.53 -9.27 14.32
CA GLU A 5 1.64 -9.96 13.71
C GLU A 5 2.90 -9.08 13.70
N PHE A 6 2.74 -7.82 13.30
CA PHE A 6 3.82 -6.84 13.33
C PHE A 6 4.33 -6.59 14.74
N GLU A 7 3.41 -6.39 15.69
CA GLU A 7 3.76 -6.19 17.09
C GLU A 7 4.55 -7.38 17.67
N ASN A 8 4.19 -8.59 17.30
CA ASN A 8 4.93 -9.79 17.68
C ASN A 8 6.34 -9.80 17.11
N LEU A 9 6.49 -9.39 15.86
CA LEU A 9 7.79 -9.36 15.19
C LEU A 9 8.74 -8.33 15.80
N ILE A 10 8.22 -7.18 16.24
CA ILE A 10 9.04 -6.13 16.86
C ILE A 10 9.17 -6.26 18.37
N HIS A 11 8.45 -7.21 18.98
CA HIS A 11 8.39 -7.38 20.44
C HIS A 11 7.95 -6.11 21.16
N GLY A 12 6.94 -5.44 20.61
CA GLY A 12 6.45 -4.19 21.16
C GLY A 12 5.06 -3.87 20.65
N SER A 13 4.61 -2.65 20.89
CA SER A 13 3.31 -2.19 20.43
C SER A 13 3.42 -0.90 19.64
N VAL A 14 2.47 -0.68 18.73
CA VAL A 14 2.34 0.53 17.93
C VAL A 14 0.89 1.01 18.00
N THR A 15 0.67 2.29 17.77
CA THR A 15 -0.69 2.81 17.66
C THR A 15 -1.30 2.38 16.33
N ASP A 16 -2.64 2.47 16.24
CA ASP A 16 -3.33 2.17 14.98
C ASP A 16 -2.86 3.07 13.84
N GLU A 17 -2.62 4.34 14.15
CA GLU A 17 -2.13 5.32 13.18
C GLU A 17 -0.73 4.98 12.69
N GLU A 18 0.16 4.61 13.60
CA GLU A 18 1.52 4.17 13.25
C GLU A 18 1.49 2.90 12.41
N TYR A 19 0.65 1.94 12.77
CA TYR A 19 0.53 0.70 12.00
C TYR A 19 0.00 0.97 10.59
N GLU A 20 -1.01 1.82 10.44
CA GLU A 20 -1.56 2.18 9.13
C GLU A 20 -0.49 2.80 8.23
N LEU A 21 0.33 3.67 8.78
CA LEU A 21 1.45 4.28 8.08
C LEU A 21 2.46 3.23 7.64
N ILE A 22 2.84 2.33 8.54
CA ILE A 22 3.79 1.24 8.27
C ILE A 22 3.23 0.30 7.19
N GLU A 23 1.96 -0.06 7.29
CA GLU A 23 1.32 -0.94 6.31
C GLU A 23 1.27 -0.30 4.91
N THR A 24 0.98 0.98 4.84
CA THR A 24 0.98 1.72 3.57
C THR A 24 2.36 1.70 2.92
N VAL A 25 3.41 1.94 3.70
CA VAL A 25 4.80 1.85 3.22
C VAL A 25 5.12 0.42 2.77
N TYR A 26 4.73 -0.58 3.55
CA TYR A 26 4.95 -1.98 3.23
C TYR A 26 4.33 -2.38 1.89
N MET A 27 3.10 -1.95 1.66
CA MET A 27 2.34 -2.35 0.47
C MET A 27 2.67 -1.54 -0.78
N TRP A 28 3.09 -0.29 -0.63
CA TRP A 28 3.15 0.64 -1.76
C TRP A 28 4.52 1.25 -2.04
N HIS A 29 5.43 1.28 -1.08
CA HIS A 29 6.74 1.86 -1.32
C HIS A 29 7.57 0.97 -2.26
N PRO A 30 8.14 1.52 -3.36
CA PRO A 30 8.82 0.71 -4.37
C PRO A 30 10.06 -0.01 -3.85
N ALA A 31 10.73 0.52 -2.84
CA ALA A 31 11.90 -0.11 -2.25
C ALA A 31 11.54 -1.33 -1.39
N ILE A 32 10.29 -1.47 -0.97
CA ILE A 32 9.84 -2.52 -0.05
C ILE A 32 8.90 -3.51 -0.73
N ARG A 33 7.95 -3.03 -1.51
CA ARG A 33 6.84 -3.80 -2.07
C ARG A 33 7.23 -5.12 -2.75
N ASN A 34 8.30 -5.12 -3.51
CA ASN A 34 8.72 -6.28 -4.30
C ASN A 34 9.97 -6.97 -3.78
N THR A 35 10.61 -6.42 -2.75
CA THR A 35 11.93 -6.88 -2.31
C THR A 35 11.99 -7.29 -0.85
N SER A 36 11.03 -6.87 -0.04
CA SER A 36 11.06 -7.08 1.41
C SER A 36 9.79 -7.73 1.91
N GLY A 37 9.94 -8.69 2.80
CA GLY A 37 8.85 -9.31 3.51
C GLY A 37 8.55 -8.59 4.83
N LYS A 38 7.58 -9.12 5.58
CA LYS A 38 7.18 -8.54 6.87
C LYS A 38 8.30 -8.57 7.92
N GLU A 39 9.16 -9.57 7.85
CA GLU A 39 10.31 -9.70 8.75
C GLU A 39 11.32 -8.57 8.52
N GLU A 40 11.59 -8.24 7.27
CA GLU A 40 12.50 -7.15 6.92
C GLU A 40 11.93 -5.80 7.32
N VAL A 41 10.62 -5.60 7.19
CA VAL A 41 9.94 -4.39 7.65
C VAL A 41 10.05 -4.27 9.16
N ALA A 42 9.88 -5.36 9.90
CA ALA A 42 10.04 -5.39 11.35
C ALA A 42 11.48 -5.05 11.76
N GLU A 43 12.47 -5.58 11.05
CA GLU A 43 13.88 -5.26 11.29
C GLU A 43 14.17 -3.77 11.03
N LEU A 44 13.60 -3.22 9.97
CA LEU A 44 13.72 -1.82 9.65
C LEU A 44 13.15 -0.93 10.79
N TYR A 45 12.01 -1.31 11.31
CA TYR A 45 11.40 -0.61 12.45
C TYR A 45 12.27 -0.71 13.71
N LYS A 46 12.80 -1.89 14.01
CA LYS A 46 13.69 -2.08 15.17
C LYS A 46 14.96 -1.24 15.07
N SER A 47 15.49 -1.09 13.86
CA SER A 47 16.73 -0.36 13.63
C SER A 47 16.54 1.16 13.63
N PHE A 48 15.45 1.66 13.05
CA PHE A 48 15.27 3.09 12.79
C PHE A 48 14.03 3.70 13.43
N GLY A 49 13.09 2.87 13.90
CA GLY A 49 11.84 3.34 14.47
C GLY A 49 10.87 3.86 13.43
N ILE A 50 9.85 4.60 13.91
CA ILE A 50 8.78 5.12 13.04
C ILE A 50 9.27 6.22 12.08
N ILE A 51 10.37 6.87 12.39
CA ILE A 51 10.90 8.00 11.59
C ILE A 51 11.14 7.59 10.14
N ILE A 52 11.74 6.42 9.91
CA ILE A 52 12.01 5.98 8.53
C ILE A 52 10.72 5.76 7.74
N PHE A 53 9.68 5.26 8.39
CA PHE A 53 8.38 5.06 7.74
C PHE A 53 7.69 6.38 7.44
N LYS A 54 7.82 7.37 8.32
CA LYS A 54 7.31 8.72 8.05
C LYS A 54 8.00 9.36 6.85
N ASP A 55 9.28 9.10 6.68
CA ASP A 55 10.06 9.59 5.54
C ASP A 55 9.63 8.91 4.23
N MET A 56 9.31 7.62 4.27
CA MET A 56 8.91 6.84 3.11
C MET A 56 7.44 6.99 2.75
N TYR A 57 6.62 7.42 3.69
CA TYR A 57 5.16 7.46 3.56
C TYR A 57 4.66 8.33 2.40
N PRO A 58 5.16 9.55 2.17
CA PRO A 58 4.66 10.40 1.08
C PRO A 58 4.76 9.72 -0.28
N ARG A 59 5.86 9.01 -0.53
CA ARG A 59 6.06 8.30 -1.80
C ARG A 59 5.15 7.09 -1.92
N ALA A 60 4.98 6.35 -0.83
CA ALA A 60 4.06 5.22 -0.78
C ALA A 60 2.61 5.66 -1.04
N MET A 61 2.18 6.75 -0.41
CA MET A 61 0.85 7.30 -0.61
C MET A 61 0.61 7.77 -2.02
N LYS A 62 1.60 8.41 -2.62
CA LYS A 62 1.50 8.87 -4.01
C LYS A 62 1.30 7.69 -4.97
N LEU A 63 2.03 6.60 -4.78
CA LEU A 63 1.88 5.41 -5.60
C LEU A 63 0.52 4.73 -5.39
N LYS A 64 0.03 4.71 -4.16
CA LYS A 64 -1.29 4.21 -3.84
C LYS A 64 -2.38 5.02 -4.57
N GLU A 65 -2.29 6.33 -4.53
CA GLU A 65 -3.23 7.24 -5.21
C GLU A 65 -3.21 7.03 -6.72
N ILE A 66 -2.02 6.91 -7.31
CA ILE A 66 -1.87 6.66 -8.75
C ILE A 66 -2.52 5.31 -9.12
N ASP A 67 -2.31 4.27 -8.33
CA ASP A 67 -2.90 2.96 -8.58
C ASP A 67 -4.43 3.01 -8.51
N GLU A 68 -4.99 3.70 -7.53
CA GLU A 68 -6.43 3.89 -7.41
C GLU A 68 -7.01 4.66 -8.60
N GLU A 69 -6.29 5.68 -9.08
CA GLU A 69 -6.67 6.45 -10.26
C GLU A 69 -6.68 5.59 -11.51
N ILE A 70 -5.65 4.77 -11.71
CA ILE A 70 -5.57 3.83 -12.83
C ILE A 70 -6.74 2.84 -12.80
N ARG A 71 -7.07 2.30 -11.65
CA ARG A 71 -8.21 1.39 -11.49
C ARG A 71 -9.52 2.07 -11.85
N SER A 72 -9.68 3.32 -11.45
CA SER A 72 -10.88 4.11 -11.76
C SER A 72 -11.00 4.35 -13.26
N LEU A 73 -9.90 4.71 -13.93
CA LEU A 73 -9.87 4.90 -15.39
C LEU A 73 -10.17 3.60 -16.13
N ASN A 74 -9.63 2.47 -15.68
CA ASN A 74 -9.90 1.17 -16.29
C ASN A 74 -11.38 0.79 -16.18
N ARG A 75 -12.02 1.05 -15.05
CA ARG A 75 -13.46 0.81 -14.88
C ARG A 75 -14.30 1.68 -15.81
N ALA A 76 -13.95 2.95 -15.95
CA ALA A 76 -14.63 3.86 -16.86
C ALA A 76 -14.48 3.40 -18.32
N LYS A 77 -13.29 2.96 -18.70
CA LYS A 77 -13.01 2.43 -20.03
C LYS A 77 -13.85 1.19 -20.31
N ASP A 78 -13.90 0.24 -19.40
CA ASP A 78 -14.69 -0.99 -19.54
C ASP A 78 -16.18 -0.68 -19.67
N SER A 79 -16.69 0.26 -18.92
CA SER A 79 -18.08 0.72 -19.00
C SER A 79 -18.41 1.32 -20.37
N LEU A 80 -17.50 2.12 -20.94
CA LEU A 80 -17.67 2.70 -22.26
C LEU A 80 -17.62 1.65 -23.36
N ILE A 81 -16.74 0.67 -23.25
CA ILE A 81 -16.65 -0.45 -24.18
C ILE A 81 -17.96 -1.25 -24.15
N ALA A 82 -18.49 -1.55 -22.98
CA ALA A 82 -19.75 -2.27 -22.84
C ALA A 82 -20.92 -1.50 -23.48
N LYS A 83 -20.97 -0.19 -23.31
CA LYS A 83 -21.96 0.67 -23.96
C LYS A 83 -21.87 0.60 -25.48
N ARG A 84 -20.67 0.69 -26.01
CA ARG A 84 -20.42 0.60 -27.45
C ARG A 84 -20.88 -0.73 -28.02
N GLU A 85 -20.61 -1.82 -27.33
CA GLU A 85 -21.05 -3.16 -27.73
C GLU A 85 -22.58 -3.28 -27.79
N ARG A 86 -23.28 -2.73 -26.81
CA ARG A 86 -24.76 -2.71 -26.80
C ARG A 86 -25.32 -1.92 -27.99
N LEU A 87 -24.73 -0.79 -28.31
CA LEU A 87 -25.18 0.03 -29.42
C LEU A 87 -24.96 -0.68 -30.77
N LYS A 88 -23.88 -1.43 -30.91
CA LYS A 88 -23.62 -2.21 -32.11
C LYS A 88 -24.60 -3.35 -32.33
N ARG A 89 -25.15 -3.91 -31.27
CA ARG A 89 -26.12 -5.00 -31.31
C ARG A 89 -27.58 -4.53 -31.52
N ALA A 90 -27.80 -3.30 -31.21
CA ALA A 90 -29.10 -2.68 -31.46
C ALA A 90 -29.20 -2.23 -32.90
#